data_e413695a3ad39d9b165113f28299c4fe
#
_entry.id   e413695a3ad39d9b165113f28299c4fe
#
_cell.length_a   1.000
_cell.length_b   1.000
_cell.length_c   1.000
_cell.angle_alpha   90.00
_cell.angle_beta   90.00
_cell.angle_gamma   90.00
#
_symmetry.space_group_name_H-M   'P 1'
#
loop_
_entity.id
_entity.type
_entity.pdbx_description
1 polymer ?
#
loop_
_entity_poly.entity_id
_entity_poly.type
_entity_poly.pdbx_seq_one_letter_code
_entity_poly.pdbx_strand_id
1 'polypeptide(L)'
;MVKYKELNNGYTVPVLGLGTWKLKREQAGEAVKYAMAEAGYRHIDCASVYGNQAEIGGVFKELFGGLVKREEVFITSKLWNTDHRPERVEEACKKTLHDLQLEYVDLYL
;
A
#
# COMPACT_ATOMS: atom_id res chain seq x y z
N MET A 1 -6.24 -12.97 14.31
CA MET A 1 -7.38 -12.02 14.26
C MET A 1 -6.85 -10.61 14.09
N VAL A 2 -7.41 -9.87 13.14
CA VAL A 2 -7.00 -8.48 12.88
C VAL A 2 -7.65 -7.55 13.90
N LYS A 3 -6.83 -6.70 14.53
CA LYS A 3 -7.32 -5.66 15.43
C LYS A 3 -7.30 -4.31 14.69
N TYR A 4 -8.27 -3.47 14.99
CA TYR A 4 -8.46 -2.18 14.32
C TYR A 4 -8.45 -1.03 15.32
N LYS A 5 -8.02 0.12 14.84
CA LYS A 5 -8.11 1.40 15.55
C LYS A 5 -8.99 2.34 14.73
N GLU A 6 -9.93 3.00 15.38
CA GLU A 6 -10.77 3.99 14.72
C GLU A 6 -10.01 5.31 14.54
N LEU A 7 -10.12 5.87 13.33
CA LEU A 7 -9.56 7.18 12.99
C LEU A 7 -10.58 8.28 13.28
N ASN A 8 -10.10 9.53 13.29
CA ASN A 8 -10.95 10.69 13.60
C ASN A 8 -12.08 10.94 12.59
N ASN A 9 -12.02 10.32 11.42
CA ASN A 9 -13.07 10.41 10.39
C ASN A 9 -14.04 9.22 10.41
N GLY A 10 -13.95 8.36 11.43
CA GLY A 10 -14.82 7.20 11.57
C GLY A 10 -14.35 5.94 10.84
N TYR A 11 -13.35 6.05 9.99
CA TYR A 11 -12.75 4.87 9.34
C TYR A 11 -11.82 4.14 10.29
N THR A 12 -11.52 2.89 10.00
CA THR A 12 -10.65 2.06 10.84
C THR A 12 -9.38 1.68 10.10
N VAL A 13 -8.29 1.53 10.86
CA VAL A 13 -7.03 1.05 10.33
C VAL A 13 -6.59 -0.18 11.12
N PRO A 14 -6.12 -1.26 10.44
CA PRO A 14 -5.53 -2.39 11.16
C PRO A 14 -4.29 -1.92 11.91
N VAL A 15 -4.17 -2.29 13.19
CA VAL A 15 -3.07 -1.80 14.03
C VAL A 15 -1.74 -2.44 13.70
N LEU A 16 -1.74 -3.62 13.08
CA LEU A 16 -0.53 -4.29 12.63
C LEU A 16 -0.42 -4.16 11.11
N GLY A 17 0.70 -3.66 10.64
CA GLY A 17 0.97 -3.49 9.21
C GLY A 17 2.35 -4.01 8.83
N LEU A 18 2.53 -4.29 7.55
CA LEU A 18 3.81 -4.64 6.97
C LEU A 18 4.45 -3.41 6.34
N GLY A 19 5.63 -3.03 6.82
CA GLY A 19 6.43 -2.00 6.18
C GLY A 19 7.23 -2.59 5.02
N THR A 20 7.31 -1.85 3.93
CA THR A 20 8.01 -2.32 2.71
C THR A 20 9.32 -1.59 2.45
N TRP A 21 9.75 -0.70 3.36
CA TRP A 21 11.02 -0.01 3.24
C TRP A 21 12.19 -1.00 3.29
N LYS A 22 13.18 -0.77 2.44
CA LYS A 22 14.38 -1.61 2.28
C LYS A 22 14.12 -3.03 1.78
N LEU A 23 12.91 -3.37 1.40
CA LEU A 23 12.68 -4.61 0.67
C LEU A 23 13.14 -4.43 -0.78
N LYS A 24 14.02 -5.29 -1.22
CA LYS A 24 14.47 -5.30 -2.62
C LYS A 24 13.29 -5.64 -3.53
N ARG A 25 13.35 -5.17 -4.78
CA ARG A 25 12.25 -5.36 -5.75
C ARG A 25 11.80 -6.81 -5.83
N GLU A 26 12.73 -7.73 -6.00
CA GLU A 26 12.43 -9.16 -6.14
C GLU A 26 11.90 -9.80 -4.85
N GLN A 27 12.10 -9.16 -3.71
CA GLN A 27 11.63 -9.67 -2.41
C GLN A 27 10.34 -9.03 -1.96
N ALA A 28 10.08 -7.79 -2.40
CA ALA A 28 8.94 -7.03 -1.94
C ALA A 28 7.62 -7.70 -2.30
N GLY A 29 7.49 -8.16 -3.54
CA GLY A 29 6.29 -8.86 -4.00
C GLY A 29 6.01 -10.11 -3.19
N GLU A 30 7.02 -10.95 -2.99
CA GLU A 30 6.88 -12.18 -2.22
C GLU A 30 6.52 -11.93 -0.76
N ALA A 31 7.16 -10.93 -0.14
CA ALA A 31 6.90 -10.58 1.25
C ALA A 31 5.45 -10.11 1.43
N VAL A 32 4.98 -9.25 0.55
CA VAL A 32 3.60 -8.74 0.60
C VAL A 32 2.60 -9.87 0.34
N LYS A 33 2.88 -10.71 -0.65
CA LYS A 33 2.02 -11.85 -0.97
C LYS A 33 1.88 -12.79 0.22
N TYR A 34 2.99 -13.17 0.84
CA TYR A 34 2.97 -14.03 2.02
C TYR A 34 2.21 -13.39 3.17
N ALA A 35 2.51 -12.12 3.45
CA ALA A 35 1.87 -11.40 4.55
C ALA A 35 0.34 -11.37 4.40
N MET A 36 -0.15 -11.08 3.21
CA MET A 36 -1.58 -10.97 2.96
C MET A 36 -2.28 -12.32 2.81
N ALA A 37 -1.69 -13.23 2.04
CA ALA A 37 -2.33 -14.50 1.72
C ALA A 37 -2.20 -15.54 2.85
N GLU A 38 -1.05 -15.58 3.51
CA GLU A 38 -0.76 -16.62 4.51
C GLU A 38 -0.80 -16.11 5.95
N ALA A 39 -0.22 -14.94 6.22
CA ALA A 39 -0.12 -14.41 7.56
C ALA A 39 -1.31 -13.54 7.99
N GLY A 40 -2.21 -13.20 7.07
CA GLY A 40 -3.42 -12.45 7.39
C GLY A 40 -3.25 -10.95 7.58
N TYR A 41 -2.15 -10.37 7.14
CA TYR A 41 -1.93 -8.92 7.22
C TYR A 41 -2.94 -8.18 6.35
N ARG A 42 -3.44 -7.06 6.87
CA ARG A 42 -4.44 -6.22 6.18
C ARG A 42 -4.04 -4.74 6.14
N HIS A 43 -2.78 -4.44 6.43
CA HIS A 43 -2.23 -3.08 6.35
C HIS A 43 -0.83 -3.14 5.75
N ILE A 44 -0.64 -2.47 4.61
CA ILE A 44 0.65 -2.43 3.90
C ILE A 44 1.10 -0.98 3.81
N ASP A 45 2.31 -0.70 4.25
CA ASP A 45 2.90 0.64 4.24
C ASP A 45 3.93 0.75 3.12
N CYS A 46 3.64 1.60 2.14
CA CYS A 46 4.45 1.82 0.94
C CYS A 46 4.93 3.28 0.87
N ALA A 47 5.85 3.54 -0.03
CA ALA A 47 6.24 4.90 -0.43
C ALA A 47 6.90 4.85 -1.80
N SER A 48 6.71 5.91 -2.59
CA SER A 48 7.32 6.00 -3.93
C SER A 48 8.85 5.91 -3.87
N VAL A 49 9.46 6.48 -2.84
CA VAL A 49 10.92 6.49 -2.66
C VAL A 49 11.49 5.10 -2.38
N TYR A 50 10.67 4.15 -1.94
CA TYR A 50 11.15 2.78 -1.65
C TYR A 50 11.56 2.01 -2.92
N GLY A 51 11.10 2.46 -4.08
CA GLY A 51 11.52 1.91 -5.37
C GLY A 51 10.98 0.52 -5.68
N ASN A 52 9.94 0.07 -4.99
CA ASN A 52 9.41 -1.29 -5.12
C ASN A 52 7.88 -1.35 -5.31
N GLN A 53 7.23 -0.19 -5.53
CA GLN A 53 5.76 -0.16 -5.63
C GLN A 53 5.22 -0.93 -6.84
N ALA A 54 5.95 -0.97 -7.95
CA ALA A 54 5.49 -1.68 -9.15
C ALA A 54 5.39 -3.19 -8.90
N GLU A 55 6.36 -3.76 -8.20
CA GLU A 55 6.37 -5.19 -7.85
C GLU A 55 5.25 -5.52 -6.86
N ILE A 56 5.03 -4.63 -5.89
CA ILE A 56 3.93 -4.76 -4.94
C ILE A 56 2.58 -4.65 -5.68
N GLY A 57 2.50 -3.74 -6.66
CA GLY A 57 1.31 -3.59 -7.50
C GLY A 57 0.93 -4.85 -8.24
N GLY A 58 1.92 -5.60 -8.74
CA GLY A 58 1.67 -6.89 -9.37
C GLY A 58 1.02 -7.90 -8.43
N VAL A 59 1.46 -7.91 -7.18
CA VAL A 59 0.88 -8.78 -6.14
C VAL A 59 -0.55 -8.33 -5.78
N PHE A 60 -0.77 -7.03 -5.66
CA PHE A 60 -2.11 -6.50 -5.38
C PHE A 60 -3.09 -6.90 -6.47
N LYS A 61 -2.69 -6.77 -7.73
CA LYS A 61 -3.54 -7.19 -8.86
C LYS A 61 -3.92 -8.66 -8.76
N GLU A 62 -2.96 -9.51 -8.43
CA GLU A 62 -3.20 -10.95 -8.26
C GLU A 62 -4.15 -11.24 -7.10
N LEU A 63 -3.90 -10.66 -5.92
CA LEU A 63 -4.66 -10.97 -4.71
C LEU A 63 -6.06 -10.35 -4.73
N PHE A 64 -6.20 -9.12 -5.20
CA PHE A 64 -7.50 -8.44 -5.24
C PHE A 64 -8.42 -8.97 -6.33
N GLY A 65 -7.90 -9.77 -7.25
CA GLY A 65 -8.71 -10.51 -8.21
C GLY A 65 -9.32 -11.79 -7.66
N GLY A 66 -8.94 -12.21 -6.45
CA GLY A 66 -9.37 -13.50 -5.91
C GLY A 66 -9.42 -13.59 -4.39
N LEU A 67 -8.27 -13.86 -3.76
CA LEU A 67 -8.21 -14.26 -2.34
C LEU A 67 -8.62 -13.17 -1.34
N VAL A 68 -8.35 -11.91 -1.65
CA VAL A 68 -8.53 -10.79 -0.72
C VAL A 68 -9.27 -9.67 -1.44
N LYS A 69 -10.23 -9.06 -0.77
CA LYS A 69 -10.93 -7.90 -1.35
C LYS A 69 -10.14 -6.62 -1.04
N ARG A 70 -10.10 -5.70 -2.01
CA ARG A 70 -9.40 -4.42 -1.85
C ARG A 70 -9.91 -3.63 -0.63
N GLU A 71 -11.20 -3.62 -0.39
CA GLU A 71 -11.80 -2.89 0.73
C GLU A 71 -11.47 -3.47 2.10
N GLU A 72 -10.91 -4.68 2.15
CA GLU A 72 -10.47 -5.30 3.40
C GLU A 72 -9.04 -4.90 3.79
N VAL A 73 -8.32 -4.20 2.91
CA VAL A 73 -6.90 -3.89 3.10
C VAL A 73 -6.71 -2.38 3.17
N PHE A 74 -5.94 -1.94 4.15
CA PHE A 74 -5.56 -0.54 4.32
C PHE A 74 -4.16 -0.34 3.71
N ILE A 75 -4.07 0.50 2.69
CA ILE A 75 -2.81 0.75 1.99
C ILE A 75 -2.41 2.21 2.17
N THR A 76 -1.21 2.41 2.69
CA THR A 76 -0.59 3.73 2.87
C THR A 76 0.50 3.90 1.82
N SER A 77 0.59 5.08 1.22
CA SER A 77 1.77 5.50 0.48
C SER A 77 2.12 6.94 0.84
N LYS A 78 3.21 7.45 0.27
CA LYS A 78 3.78 8.74 0.71
C LYS A 78 4.30 9.52 -0.47
N LEU A 79 4.08 10.83 -0.39
CA LEU A 79 4.65 11.83 -1.29
C LEU A 79 6.11 12.06 -0.93
N TRP A 80 7.00 11.96 -1.91
CA TRP A 80 8.41 12.21 -1.64
C TRP A 80 8.72 13.71 -1.66
N ASN A 81 9.82 14.09 -1.04
CA ASN A 81 10.21 15.49 -0.84
C ASN A 81 10.35 16.29 -2.13
N THR A 82 10.66 15.64 -3.25
CA THR A 82 10.79 16.28 -4.55
C THR A 82 9.46 16.75 -5.14
N ASP A 83 8.31 16.27 -4.61
CA ASP A 83 7.01 16.44 -5.23
C ASP A 83 6.02 17.23 -4.37
N HIS A 84 6.51 17.95 -3.34
CA HIS A 84 5.65 18.69 -2.41
C HIS A 84 5.10 20.00 -2.96
N ARG A 85 5.49 20.43 -4.15
CA ARG A 85 4.87 21.59 -4.79
C ARG A 85 3.42 21.22 -5.14
N PRO A 86 2.47 22.13 -4.92
CA PRO A 86 1.04 21.80 -5.14
C PRO A 86 0.75 21.21 -6.52
N GLU A 87 1.40 21.73 -7.58
CA GLU A 87 1.21 21.26 -8.93
C GLU A 87 1.75 19.85 -9.19
N ARG A 88 2.56 19.31 -8.27
CA ARG A 88 3.14 17.96 -8.41
C ARG A 88 2.42 16.89 -7.58
N VAL A 89 1.66 17.31 -6.59
CA VAL A 89 1.04 16.36 -5.64
C VAL A 89 0.10 15.39 -6.34
N GLU A 90 -0.80 15.90 -7.16
CA GLU A 90 -1.76 15.06 -7.88
C GLU A 90 -1.07 14.09 -8.84
N GLU A 91 -0.08 14.57 -9.56
CA GLU A 91 0.68 13.76 -10.53
C GLU A 91 1.44 12.63 -9.83
N ALA A 92 2.10 12.96 -8.71
CA ALA A 92 2.82 11.97 -7.91
C ALA A 92 1.86 10.91 -7.34
N CYS A 93 0.69 11.31 -6.88
CA CYS A 93 -0.32 10.39 -6.38
C CYS A 93 -0.82 9.46 -7.49
N LYS A 94 -1.09 10.01 -8.68
CA LYS A 94 -1.50 9.21 -9.84
C LYS A 94 -0.45 8.19 -10.24
N LYS A 95 0.83 8.58 -10.19
CA LYS A 95 1.93 7.65 -10.48
C LYS A 95 1.98 6.52 -9.45
N THR A 96 1.81 6.83 -8.17
CA THR A 96 1.75 5.83 -7.11
C THR A 96 0.59 4.86 -7.35
N LEU A 97 -0.59 5.36 -7.69
CA LEU A 97 -1.75 4.50 -8.00
C LEU A 97 -1.48 3.61 -9.21
N HIS A 98 -0.85 4.15 -10.24
CA HIS A 98 -0.48 3.38 -11.42
C HIS A 98 0.51 2.26 -11.06
N ASP A 99 1.56 2.57 -10.32
CA ASP A 99 2.57 1.58 -9.93
C ASP A 99 1.99 0.49 -9.03
N LEU A 100 1.16 0.87 -8.07
CA LEU A 100 0.48 -0.08 -7.18
C LEU A 100 -0.72 -0.78 -7.82
N GLN A 101 -1.13 -0.36 -9.01
CA GLN A 101 -2.30 -0.87 -9.74
C GLN A 101 -3.59 -0.77 -8.91
N LEU A 102 -3.78 0.39 -8.29
CA LEU A 102 -4.92 0.69 -7.43
C LEU A 102 -5.72 1.89 -7.97
N GLU A 103 -6.98 1.96 -7.60
CA GLU A 103 -7.83 3.13 -7.89
C GLU A 103 -7.73 4.18 -6.79
N TYR A 104 -7.34 3.76 -5.58
CA TYR A 104 -7.17 4.65 -4.43
C TYR A 104 -6.19 4.06 -3.42
N VAL A 105 -5.62 4.93 -2.59
CA VAL A 105 -4.92 4.54 -1.36
C VAL A 105 -5.75 5.00 -0.16
N ASP A 106 -5.64 4.31 0.95
CA ASP A 106 -6.41 4.65 2.15
C ASP A 106 -5.80 5.83 2.89
N LEU A 107 -4.50 5.98 2.81
CA LEU A 107 -3.78 7.10 3.42
C LEU A 107 -2.61 7.51 2.54
N TYR A 108 -2.49 8.80 2.28
CA TYR A 108 -1.38 9.37 1.51
C TYR A 108 -0.71 10.45 2.34
N LEU A 109 0.53 10.21 2.77
CA LEU A 109 1.28 11.12 3.64
C LEU A 109 2.25 12.00 2.87
#